data_3c58ce7c208869a8a5a94bf6daeb901c
#
_entry.id   3c58ce7c208869a8a5a94bf6daeb901c
#
_cell.length_a   1.000
_cell.length_b   1.000
_cell.length_c   1.000
_cell.angle_alpha   90.00
_cell.angle_beta   90.00
_cell.angle_gamma   90.00
#
_symmetry.space_group_name_H-M   'P 1'
#
loop_
_entity.id
_entity.type
_entity.pdbx_description
1 polymer ?
#
loop_
_entity_poly.entity_id
_entity_poly.type
_entity_poly.pdbx_seq_one_letter_code
_entity_poly.pdbx_strand_id
1 'polypeptide(L)'
;IYICSNITVDNLAPVSRFLGKIGDPSKGGLSQAEFKRRQALHHQAEIAAMNDVPDFIHKAESIYGYKHFINDAGGSVCELDCPEVLENLAKHTLIVYIKIPPALEQTIIDRAKQDPKPLYYRPEFVDEKLAQFMRERNYQNTDQIPPDEFVSWVFPELFKARVPRYEAIAAQYGYTVSADETANVETEDDFIQLIASAIARETV
;
A
#
# COMPACT_ATOMS: atom_id res chain seq x y z
N ILE A 1 -23.46 4.56 0.52
CA ILE A 1 -23.62 3.74 1.74
C ILE A 1 -22.26 3.63 2.37
N TYR A 2 -22.05 4.36 3.45
CA TYR A 2 -20.82 4.24 4.26
C TYR A 2 -21.01 3.06 5.19
N ILE A 3 -20.24 2.00 4.99
CA ILE A 3 -20.13 0.91 5.97
C ILE A 3 -19.00 1.30 6.91
N CYS A 4 -19.34 1.95 8.03
CA CYS A 4 -18.40 2.10 9.14
C CYS A 4 -18.25 0.74 9.82
N SER A 5 -17.26 -0.04 9.40
CA SER A 5 -16.75 -1.12 10.25
C SER A 5 -15.59 -0.56 11.09
N ASN A 6 -15.52 -0.92 12.36
CA ASN A 6 -14.32 -0.70 13.14
C ASN A 6 -13.21 -1.56 12.51
N ILE A 7 -12.49 -0.98 11.54
CA ILE A 7 -11.34 -1.64 10.92
C ILE A 7 -10.19 -1.42 11.90
N THR A 8 -9.83 -2.47 12.61
CA THR A 8 -8.59 -2.53 13.39
C THR A 8 -7.51 -3.16 12.53
N VAL A 9 -6.25 -3.04 12.92
CA VAL A 9 -5.12 -3.72 12.24
C VAL A 9 -5.39 -5.21 12.08
N ASP A 10 -6.09 -5.82 13.04
CA ASP A 10 -6.49 -7.23 13.01
C ASP A 10 -7.69 -7.51 12.08
N ASN A 11 -8.36 -6.48 11.56
CA ASN A 11 -9.59 -6.59 10.76
C ASN A 11 -9.44 -6.01 9.34
N LEU A 12 -8.27 -6.10 8.73
CA LEU A 12 -8.05 -5.75 7.31
C LEU A 12 -8.54 -6.85 6.35
N ALA A 13 -8.95 -7.99 6.88
CA ALA A 13 -9.45 -9.10 6.09
C ALA A 13 -10.57 -8.76 5.08
N PRO A 14 -11.53 -7.85 5.36
CA PRO A 14 -12.54 -7.47 4.37
C PRO A 14 -11.94 -6.85 3.10
N VAL A 15 -10.94 -5.97 3.23
CA VAL A 15 -10.26 -5.33 2.08
C VAL A 15 -9.46 -6.35 1.29
N SER A 16 -8.69 -7.18 1.98
CA SER A 16 -7.92 -8.26 1.34
C SER A 16 -8.83 -9.26 0.61
N ARG A 17 -9.98 -9.63 1.21
CA ARG A 17 -10.97 -10.51 0.58
C ARG A 17 -11.58 -9.88 -0.65
N PHE A 18 -11.83 -8.57 -0.64
CA PHE A 18 -12.37 -7.88 -1.80
C PHE A 18 -11.39 -7.90 -2.97
N LEU A 19 -10.12 -7.57 -2.75
CA LEU A 19 -9.11 -7.60 -3.81
C LEU A 19 -8.98 -8.99 -4.43
N GLY A 20 -8.92 -10.03 -3.60
CA GLY A 20 -8.75 -11.40 -4.04
C GLY A 20 -7.41 -11.64 -4.76
N LYS A 21 -7.23 -12.83 -5.25
CA LYS A 21 -6.05 -13.27 -6.02
C LYS A 21 -6.51 -13.82 -7.36
N ILE A 22 -5.78 -13.53 -8.44
CA ILE A 22 -6.06 -14.14 -9.74
C ILE A 22 -5.68 -15.63 -9.69
N GLY A 23 -6.48 -16.48 -10.35
CA GLY A 23 -6.13 -17.89 -10.47
C GLY A 23 -7.33 -18.83 -10.45
N ASP A 24 -7.05 -20.10 -10.18
CA ASP A 24 -7.98 -21.22 -10.16
C ASP A 24 -9.20 -20.95 -9.25
N PRO A 25 -10.41 -20.84 -9.80
CA PRO A 25 -11.62 -20.57 -9.00
C PRO A 25 -11.93 -21.69 -8.00
N SER A 26 -11.53 -22.94 -8.30
CA SER A 26 -11.73 -24.08 -7.39
C SER A 26 -10.88 -23.98 -6.13
N LYS A 27 -9.82 -23.17 -6.17
CA LYS A 27 -8.91 -22.88 -5.05
C LYS A 27 -9.09 -21.47 -4.48
N GLY A 28 -10.23 -20.85 -4.76
CA GLY A 28 -10.56 -19.50 -4.27
C GLY A 28 -9.93 -18.37 -5.08
N GLY A 29 -9.39 -18.65 -6.25
CA GLY A 29 -8.92 -17.66 -7.21
C GLY A 29 -10.05 -16.92 -7.92
N LEU A 30 -9.71 -15.80 -8.52
CA LEU A 30 -10.63 -15.01 -9.34
C LEU A 30 -10.30 -15.20 -10.83
N SER A 31 -11.34 -15.24 -11.65
CA SER A 31 -11.14 -15.11 -13.09
C SER A 31 -10.45 -13.79 -13.42
N GLN A 32 -9.73 -13.73 -14.54
CA GLN A 32 -9.00 -12.53 -14.94
C GLN A 32 -9.92 -11.29 -15.06
N ALA A 33 -11.12 -11.45 -15.58
CA ALA A 33 -12.07 -10.36 -15.72
C ALA A 33 -12.52 -9.80 -14.36
N GLU A 34 -12.88 -10.68 -13.42
CA GLU A 34 -13.31 -10.29 -12.08
C GLU A 34 -12.15 -9.70 -11.27
N PHE A 35 -10.96 -10.26 -11.39
CA PHE A 35 -9.76 -9.72 -10.77
C PHE A 35 -9.51 -8.27 -11.24
N LYS A 36 -9.46 -8.02 -12.54
CA LYS A 36 -9.26 -6.67 -13.10
C LYS A 36 -10.36 -5.70 -12.67
N ARG A 37 -11.61 -6.15 -12.66
CA ARG A 37 -12.73 -5.32 -12.19
C ARG A 37 -12.53 -4.90 -10.72
N ARG A 38 -12.11 -5.81 -9.85
CA ARG A 38 -11.87 -5.50 -8.43
C ARG A 38 -10.67 -4.58 -8.24
N GLN A 39 -9.61 -4.77 -9.02
CA GLN A 39 -8.44 -3.87 -9.02
C GLN A 39 -8.84 -2.43 -9.36
N ALA A 40 -9.65 -2.25 -10.41
CA ALA A 40 -10.14 -0.93 -10.82
C ALA A 40 -11.04 -0.27 -9.75
N LEU A 41 -11.93 -1.04 -9.12
CA LEU A 41 -12.78 -0.52 -8.04
C LEU A 41 -11.96 -0.16 -6.78
N HIS A 42 -10.95 -0.96 -6.44
CA HIS A 42 -10.04 -0.66 -5.34
C HIS A 42 -9.28 0.65 -5.59
N HIS A 43 -8.75 0.83 -6.79
CA HIS A 43 -8.06 2.06 -7.19
C HIS A 43 -8.95 3.30 -7.02
N GLN A 44 -10.19 3.25 -7.51
CA GLN A 44 -11.13 4.35 -7.35
C GLN A 44 -11.47 4.62 -5.88
N ALA A 45 -11.67 3.55 -5.10
CA ALA A 45 -11.99 3.67 -3.67
C ALA A 45 -10.80 4.24 -2.87
N GLU A 46 -9.56 3.88 -3.22
CA GLU A 46 -8.37 4.39 -2.55
C GLU A 46 -8.15 5.88 -2.86
N ILE A 47 -8.33 6.31 -4.11
CA ILE A 47 -8.32 7.73 -4.48
C ILE A 47 -9.37 8.51 -3.67
N ALA A 48 -10.60 8.01 -3.62
CA ALA A 48 -11.66 8.67 -2.86
C ALA A 48 -11.32 8.74 -1.36
N ALA A 49 -10.84 7.65 -0.77
CA ALA A 49 -10.46 7.59 0.64
C ALA A 49 -9.33 8.58 0.98
N MET A 50 -8.33 8.71 0.11
CA MET A 50 -7.24 9.68 0.33
C MET A 50 -7.74 11.12 0.19
N ASN A 51 -8.69 11.39 -0.68
CA ASN A 51 -9.31 12.71 -0.79
C ASN A 51 -10.20 13.07 0.41
N ASP A 52 -10.74 12.08 1.13
CA ASP A 52 -11.55 12.28 2.33
C ASP A 52 -10.70 12.55 3.61
N VAL A 53 -9.36 12.38 3.56
CA VAL A 53 -8.47 12.56 4.72
C VAL A 53 -8.60 13.92 5.38
N PRO A 54 -8.68 15.08 4.67
CA PRO A 54 -8.88 16.38 5.31
C PRO A 54 -10.18 16.46 6.13
N ASP A 55 -11.25 15.85 5.63
CA ASP A 55 -12.53 15.80 6.35
C ASP A 55 -12.44 14.94 7.62
N PHE A 56 -11.67 13.84 7.59
CA PHE A 56 -11.43 13.05 8.78
C PHE A 56 -10.60 13.80 9.83
N ILE A 57 -9.58 14.54 9.41
CA ILE A 57 -8.78 15.39 10.29
C ILE A 57 -9.69 16.43 10.97
N HIS A 58 -10.50 17.15 10.19
CA HIS A 58 -11.45 18.11 10.74
C HIS A 58 -12.44 17.49 11.73
N LYS A 59 -12.97 16.33 11.43
CA LYS A 59 -13.89 15.60 12.34
C LYS A 59 -13.18 15.10 13.59
N ALA A 60 -11.96 14.62 13.47
CA ALA A 60 -11.15 14.16 14.60
C ALA A 60 -10.92 15.30 15.59
N GLU A 61 -10.63 16.51 15.11
CA GLU A 61 -10.46 17.70 15.95
C GLU A 61 -11.80 18.20 16.50
N SER A 62 -12.79 18.46 15.63
CA SER A 62 -14.03 19.15 16.01
C SER A 62 -14.97 18.29 16.87
N ILE A 63 -15.00 16.97 16.68
CA ILE A 63 -15.90 16.05 17.39
C ILE A 63 -15.23 15.46 18.63
N TYR A 64 -13.94 15.05 18.50
CA TYR A 64 -13.25 14.28 19.52
C TYR A 64 -12.16 15.07 20.24
N GLY A 65 -11.80 16.27 19.77
CA GLY A 65 -10.74 17.11 20.33
C GLY A 65 -9.34 16.51 20.18
N TYR A 66 -9.13 15.60 19.24
CA TYR A 66 -7.83 15.01 18.98
C TYR A 66 -6.88 16.03 18.36
N LYS A 67 -5.68 16.14 18.91
CA LYS A 67 -4.65 17.05 18.43
C LYS A 67 -3.79 16.48 17.32
N HIS A 68 -3.75 15.16 17.22
CA HIS A 68 -2.93 14.42 16.27
C HIS A 68 -3.80 13.42 15.51
N PHE A 69 -3.54 13.29 14.23
CA PHE A 69 -4.21 12.35 13.33
C PHE A 69 -3.14 11.65 12.49
N ILE A 70 -3.13 10.33 12.52
CA ILE A 70 -2.25 9.51 11.69
C ILE A 70 -3.09 8.83 10.63
N ASN A 71 -2.76 9.08 9.37
CA ASN A 71 -3.32 8.36 8.24
C ASN A 71 -2.31 7.28 7.80
N ASP A 72 -2.58 6.03 8.15
CA ASP A 72 -1.78 4.90 7.67
C ASP A 72 -2.23 4.55 6.23
N ALA A 73 -1.51 5.08 5.26
CA ALA A 73 -1.79 4.83 3.85
C ALA A 73 -1.24 3.47 3.42
N GLY A 74 -2.05 2.72 2.69
CA GLY A 74 -1.64 1.44 2.12
C GLY A 74 -0.46 1.57 1.15
N GLY A 75 0.30 0.49 0.99
CA GLY A 75 1.45 0.45 0.09
C GLY A 75 1.12 0.71 -1.39
N SER A 76 -0.15 0.71 -1.77
CA SER A 76 -0.63 1.02 -3.11
C SER A 76 -0.74 2.53 -3.40
N VAL A 77 -0.64 3.39 -2.40
CA VAL A 77 -0.75 4.85 -2.60
C VAL A 77 0.24 5.38 -3.65
N CYS A 78 1.43 4.78 -3.75
CA CYS A 78 2.43 5.14 -4.76
C CYS A 78 2.07 4.72 -6.20
N GLU A 79 1.00 3.96 -6.37
CA GLU A 79 0.52 3.44 -7.66
C GLU A 79 -0.80 4.06 -8.11
N LEU A 80 -1.28 5.09 -7.43
CA LEU A 80 -2.54 5.73 -7.78
C LEU A 80 -2.44 6.53 -9.08
N ASP A 81 -1.23 6.97 -9.47
CA ASP A 81 -0.97 7.79 -10.66
C ASP A 81 -1.92 9.01 -10.74
N CYS A 82 -2.22 9.60 -9.57
CA CYS A 82 -3.10 10.76 -9.40
C CYS A 82 -2.38 11.82 -8.55
N PRO A 83 -1.61 12.74 -9.18
CA PRO A 83 -0.86 13.77 -8.49
C PRO A 83 -1.73 14.65 -7.58
N GLU A 84 -2.97 14.91 -7.98
CA GLU A 84 -3.91 15.75 -7.24
C GLU A 84 -4.20 15.19 -5.84
N VAL A 85 -4.21 13.86 -5.69
CA VAL A 85 -4.37 13.18 -4.39
C VAL A 85 -3.17 13.48 -3.49
N LEU A 86 -1.96 13.35 -4.01
CA LEU A 86 -0.73 13.60 -3.26
C LEU A 86 -0.60 15.09 -2.89
N GLU A 87 -0.95 15.98 -3.79
CA GLU A 87 -1.00 17.42 -3.53
C GLU A 87 -2.03 17.77 -2.43
N ASN A 88 -3.20 17.13 -2.47
CA ASN A 88 -4.22 17.31 -1.45
C ASN A 88 -3.75 16.80 -0.08
N LEU A 89 -3.15 15.61 -0.04
CA LEU A 89 -2.55 15.07 1.19
C LEU A 89 -1.46 15.98 1.73
N ALA A 90 -0.53 16.45 0.89
CA ALA A 90 0.58 17.32 1.28
C ALA A 90 0.15 18.67 1.82
N LYS A 91 -1.03 19.19 1.42
CA LYS A 91 -1.60 20.44 1.96
C LYS A 91 -2.14 20.28 3.38
N HIS A 92 -2.55 19.07 3.77
CA HIS A 92 -3.28 18.85 5.02
C HIS A 92 -2.57 17.92 5.98
N THR A 93 -1.54 17.21 5.52
CA THR A 93 -0.75 16.26 6.30
C THR A 93 0.74 16.41 6.03
N LEU A 94 1.55 15.85 6.90
CA LEU A 94 2.97 15.62 6.67
C LEU A 94 3.14 14.19 6.15
N ILE A 95 3.56 14.04 4.90
CA ILE A 95 3.79 12.72 4.31
C ILE A 95 5.13 12.19 4.80
N VAL A 96 5.12 10.99 5.38
CA VAL A 96 6.33 10.32 5.89
C VAL A 96 6.49 8.98 5.21
N TYR A 97 7.59 8.80 4.50
CA TYR A 97 8.00 7.51 3.95
C TYR A 97 8.90 6.79 4.94
N ILE A 98 8.47 5.62 5.42
CA ILE A 98 9.28 4.73 6.24
C ILE A 98 10.09 3.83 5.31
N LYS A 99 11.36 4.20 5.10
CA LYS A 99 12.26 3.46 4.22
C LYS A 99 12.82 2.23 4.89
N ILE A 100 12.67 1.10 4.23
CA ILE A 100 13.19 -0.18 4.67
C ILE A 100 14.69 -0.24 4.37
N PRO A 101 15.56 -0.54 5.35
CA PRO A 101 16.97 -0.78 5.11
C PRO A 101 17.20 -1.99 4.20
N PRO A 102 18.21 -1.98 3.32
CA PRO A 102 18.50 -3.11 2.42
C PRO A 102 18.65 -4.46 3.14
N ALA A 103 19.14 -4.45 4.37
CA ALA A 103 19.30 -5.65 5.19
C ALA A 103 17.97 -6.33 5.54
N LEU A 104 16.85 -5.60 5.54
CA LEU A 104 15.50 -6.13 5.88
C LEU A 104 14.66 -6.47 4.64
N GLU A 105 15.07 -6.07 3.45
CA GLU A 105 14.29 -6.30 2.22
C GLU A 105 13.99 -7.78 2.01
N GLN A 106 15.01 -8.64 2.14
CA GLN A 106 14.83 -10.08 1.96
C GLN A 106 13.88 -10.67 2.99
N THR A 107 13.91 -10.21 4.23
CA THR A 107 12.99 -10.65 5.29
C THR A 107 11.54 -10.33 4.94
N ILE A 108 11.28 -9.15 4.37
CA ILE A 108 9.93 -8.75 3.94
C ILE A 108 9.46 -9.60 2.77
N ILE A 109 10.33 -9.84 1.80
CA ILE A 109 10.04 -10.69 0.65
C ILE A 109 9.71 -12.12 1.10
N ASP A 110 10.49 -12.68 2.02
CA ASP A 110 10.29 -14.04 2.53
C ASP A 110 8.98 -14.17 3.33
N ARG A 111 8.64 -13.17 4.14
CA ARG A 111 7.34 -13.11 4.84
C ARG A 111 6.17 -13.08 3.87
N ALA A 112 6.25 -12.25 2.82
CA ALA A 112 5.20 -12.15 1.82
C ALA A 112 5.04 -13.44 0.99
N LYS A 113 6.11 -14.21 0.80
CA LYS A 113 6.06 -15.53 0.16
C LYS A 113 5.47 -16.60 1.06
N GLN A 114 5.71 -16.53 2.37
CA GLN A 114 5.17 -17.49 3.34
C GLN A 114 3.66 -17.30 3.58
N ASP A 115 3.18 -16.06 3.53
CA ASP A 115 1.77 -15.72 3.72
C ASP A 115 1.33 -14.72 2.64
N PRO A 116 1.13 -15.19 1.39
CA PRO A 116 0.79 -14.32 0.28
C PRO A 116 -0.58 -13.66 0.47
N LYS A 117 -0.61 -12.34 0.60
CA LYS A 117 -1.84 -11.56 0.72
C LYS A 117 -2.28 -11.03 -0.66
N PRO A 118 -3.58 -10.84 -0.90
CA PRO A 118 -4.05 -10.08 -2.05
C PRO A 118 -3.40 -8.69 -2.10
N LEU A 119 -2.98 -8.28 -3.28
CA LEU A 119 -2.28 -7.03 -3.53
C LEU A 119 -2.98 -6.23 -4.63
N TYR A 120 -2.86 -4.91 -4.55
CA TYR A 120 -3.17 -4.05 -5.68
C TYR A 120 -1.98 -4.00 -6.63
N TYR A 121 -2.28 -3.91 -7.92
CA TYR A 121 -1.30 -3.76 -9.01
C TYR A 121 -1.81 -2.74 -10.02
N ARG A 122 -0.92 -1.96 -10.58
CA ARG A 122 -1.25 -1.17 -11.77
C ARG A 122 -1.57 -2.10 -12.95
N PRO A 123 -2.52 -1.73 -13.81
CA PRO A 123 -2.95 -2.59 -14.92
C PRO A 123 -1.80 -3.08 -15.81
N GLU A 124 -0.91 -2.15 -16.21
CA GLU A 124 0.20 -2.46 -17.13
C GLU A 124 1.20 -3.42 -16.46
N PHE A 125 1.50 -3.19 -15.18
CA PHE A 125 2.41 -4.04 -14.42
C PHE A 125 1.86 -5.47 -14.30
N VAL A 126 0.60 -5.61 -13.88
CA VAL A 126 0.03 -6.95 -13.69
C VAL A 126 -0.14 -7.69 -15.02
N ASP A 127 -0.50 -6.99 -16.11
CA ASP A 127 -0.64 -7.62 -17.42
C ASP A 127 0.70 -8.15 -17.95
N GLU A 128 1.77 -7.37 -17.81
CA GLU A 128 3.12 -7.79 -18.18
C GLU A 128 3.57 -9.01 -17.35
N LYS A 129 3.47 -8.88 -16.01
CA LYS A 129 3.96 -9.92 -15.08
C LYS A 129 3.15 -11.19 -15.15
N LEU A 130 1.84 -11.09 -15.34
CA LEU A 130 0.97 -12.27 -15.52
C LEU A 130 1.32 -13.01 -16.82
N ALA A 131 1.53 -12.28 -17.92
CA ALA A 131 1.94 -12.88 -19.18
C ALA A 131 3.33 -13.55 -19.07
N GLN A 132 4.25 -12.93 -18.34
CA GLN A 132 5.58 -13.51 -18.07
C GLN A 132 5.46 -14.79 -17.24
N PHE A 133 4.74 -14.74 -16.13
CA PHE A 133 4.54 -15.88 -15.22
C PHE A 133 3.90 -17.09 -15.94
N MET A 134 2.85 -16.84 -16.72
CA MET A 134 2.18 -17.88 -17.49
C MET A 134 3.12 -18.56 -18.48
N ARG A 135 3.99 -17.80 -19.17
CA ARG A 135 4.99 -18.36 -20.09
C ARG A 135 6.02 -19.22 -19.35
N GLU A 136 6.54 -18.72 -18.22
CA GLU A 136 7.56 -19.45 -17.42
C GLU A 136 7.02 -20.75 -16.83
N ARG A 137 5.73 -20.80 -16.50
CA ARG A 137 5.06 -21.99 -15.90
C ARG A 137 4.30 -22.85 -16.89
N ASN A 138 4.29 -22.47 -18.18
CA ASN A 138 3.53 -23.15 -19.24
C ASN A 138 2.01 -23.20 -18.96
N TYR A 139 1.44 -22.22 -18.27
CA TYR A 139 -0.01 -22.09 -18.11
C TYR A 139 -0.65 -21.57 -19.39
N GLN A 140 -1.76 -22.18 -19.81
CA GLN A 140 -2.50 -21.79 -21.01
C GLN A 140 -3.57 -20.71 -20.75
N ASN A 141 -4.07 -20.65 -19.51
CA ASN A 141 -5.03 -19.67 -19.05
C ASN A 141 -4.87 -19.42 -17.55
N THR A 142 -5.48 -18.36 -17.06
CA THR A 142 -5.37 -17.93 -15.66
C THR A 142 -6.02 -18.89 -14.67
N ASP A 143 -7.02 -19.69 -15.11
CA ASP A 143 -7.72 -20.62 -14.24
C ASP A 143 -6.86 -21.86 -13.86
N GLN A 144 -5.69 -21.98 -14.45
CA GLN A 144 -4.70 -23.00 -14.08
C GLN A 144 -3.74 -22.55 -12.97
N ILE A 145 -3.73 -21.25 -12.66
CA ILE A 145 -2.78 -20.65 -11.73
C ILE A 145 -3.23 -20.92 -10.28
N PRO A 146 -2.40 -21.56 -9.43
CA PRO A 146 -2.64 -21.53 -7.99
C PRO A 146 -2.56 -20.09 -7.49
N PRO A 147 -3.60 -19.54 -6.81
CA PRO A 147 -3.68 -18.12 -6.53
C PRO A 147 -2.50 -17.56 -5.72
N ASP A 148 -1.95 -18.36 -4.80
CA ASP A 148 -0.82 -17.97 -3.96
C ASP A 148 0.51 -18.00 -4.72
N GLU A 149 0.62 -18.82 -5.74
CA GLU A 149 1.86 -18.97 -6.51
C GLU A 149 2.19 -17.69 -7.29
N PHE A 150 1.18 -17.10 -7.97
CA PHE A 150 1.40 -15.84 -8.67
C PHE A 150 1.79 -14.71 -7.72
N VAL A 151 1.08 -14.58 -6.59
CA VAL A 151 1.38 -13.53 -5.60
C VAL A 151 2.81 -13.68 -5.05
N SER A 152 3.20 -14.90 -4.68
CA SER A 152 4.54 -15.16 -4.15
C SER A 152 5.63 -14.90 -5.18
N TRP A 153 5.38 -15.21 -6.46
CA TRP A 153 6.32 -15.00 -7.55
C TRP A 153 6.46 -13.51 -7.88
N VAL A 154 5.35 -12.76 -7.93
CA VAL A 154 5.34 -11.37 -8.38
C VAL A 154 5.75 -10.38 -7.29
N PHE A 155 5.62 -10.74 -6.01
CA PHE A 155 5.87 -9.82 -4.90
C PHE A 155 7.26 -9.17 -4.92
N PRO A 156 8.38 -9.89 -5.14
CA PRO A 156 9.71 -9.28 -5.21
C PRO A 156 9.82 -8.21 -6.31
N GLU A 157 9.18 -8.43 -7.45
CA GLU A 157 9.18 -7.48 -8.56
C GLU A 157 8.32 -6.25 -8.23
N LEU A 158 7.16 -6.46 -7.61
CA LEU A 158 6.30 -5.37 -7.15
C LEU A 158 7.00 -4.53 -6.09
N PHE A 159 7.64 -5.17 -5.11
CA PHE A 159 8.41 -4.49 -4.07
C PHE A 159 9.47 -3.56 -4.68
N LYS A 160 10.30 -4.09 -5.58
CA LYS A 160 11.34 -3.32 -6.27
C LYS A 160 10.76 -2.19 -7.13
N ALA A 161 9.63 -2.41 -7.78
CA ALA A 161 8.98 -1.40 -8.61
C ALA A 161 8.40 -0.23 -7.79
N ARG A 162 7.99 -0.49 -6.54
CA ARG A 162 7.40 0.51 -5.64
C ARG A 162 8.43 1.42 -4.97
N VAL A 163 9.60 0.90 -4.60
CA VAL A 163 10.63 1.66 -3.86
C VAL A 163 10.92 3.02 -4.51
N PRO A 164 11.29 3.12 -5.81
CA PRO A 164 11.56 4.42 -6.41
C PRO A 164 10.36 5.36 -6.46
N ARG A 165 9.14 4.82 -6.46
CA ARG A 165 7.91 5.61 -6.40
C ARG A 165 7.68 6.23 -5.03
N TYR A 166 7.92 5.48 -3.95
CA TYR A 166 7.88 6.01 -2.60
C TYR A 166 8.94 7.09 -2.40
N GLU A 167 10.16 6.86 -2.89
CA GLU A 167 11.25 7.83 -2.83
C GLU A 167 10.90 9.13 -3.56
N ALA A 168 10.28 9.03 -4.74
CA ALA A 168 9.82 10.19 -5.50
C ALA A 168 8.71 10.98 -4.78
N ILE A 169 7.75 10.28 -4.14
CA ILE A 169 6.69 10.92 -3.34
C ILE A 169 7.31 11.64 -2.13
N ALA A 170 8.21 10.99 -1.40
CA ALA A 170 8.87 11.60 -0.25
C ALA A 170 9.70 12.83 -0.67
N ALA A 171 10.46 12.72 -1.74
CA ALA A 171 11.28 13.83 -2.25
C ALA A 171 10.47 15.05 -2.71
N GLN A 172 9.25 14.83 -3.21
CA GLN A 172 8.41 15.91 -3.72
C GLN A 172 7.42 16.47 -2.68
N TYR A 173 6.88 15.63 -1.80
CA TYR A 173 5.72 15.96 -0.97
C TYR A 173 5.93 15.69 0.52
N GLY A 174 7.05 15.13 0.93
CA GLY A 174 7.19 14.68 2.31
C GLY A 174 8.62 14.46 2.76
N TYR A 175 8.82 13.54 3.67
CA TYR A 175 10.09 13.27 4.33
C TYR A 175 10.34 11.76 4.44
N THR A 176 11.62 11.39 4.52
CA THR A 176 12.02 9.99 4.68
C THR A 176 12.58 9.74 6.08
N VAL A 177 12.10 8.66 6.73
CA VAL A 177 12.69 8.10 7.96
C VAL A 177 13.04 6.63 7.72
N SER A 178 14.05 6.12 8.43
CA SER A 178 14.40 4.70 8.38
C SER A 178 13.46 3.87 9.25
N ALA A 179 13.14 2.64 8.84
CA ALA A 179 12.43 1.69 9.69
C ALA A 179 13.19 1.39 10.99
N ASP A 180 14.51 1.46 11.00
CA ASP A 180 15.32 1.31 12.22
C ASP A 180 15.11 2.48 13.19
N GLU A 181 14.91 3.71 12.69
CA GLU A 181 14.60 4.87 13.51
C GLU A 181 13.21 4.73 14.14
N THR A 182 12.23 4.24 13.38
CA THR A 182 10.86 4.03 13.89
C THR A 182 10.77 2.92 14.92
N ALA A 183 11.68 1.94 14.90
CA ALA A 183 11.72 0.85 15.87
C ALA A 183 12.01 1.30 17.32
N ASN A 184 12.57 2.51 17.49
CA ASN A 184 12.90 3.09 18.78
C ASN A 184 11.82 4.08 19.29
N VAL A 185 10.73 4.25 18.58
CA VAL A 185 9.62 5.14 18.95
C VAL A 185 8.69 4.41 19.91
N GLU A 186 8.64 4.85 21.14
CA GLU A 186 7.77 4.27 22.19
C GLU A 186 6.65 5.23 22.61
N THR A 187 6.84 6.53 22.40
CA THR A 187 5.91 7.57 22.83
C THR A 187 5.56 8.53 21.68
N GLU A 188 4.51 9.32 21.88
CA GLU A 188 4.13 10.41 20.98
C GLU A 188 5.27 11.43 20.81
N ASP A 189 5.95 11.78 21.92
CA ASP A 189 7.05 12.74 21.88
C ASP A 189 8.24 12.20 21.06
N ASP A 190 8.56 10.91 21.18
CA ASP A 190 9.62 10.27 20.37
C ASP A 190 9.29 10.36 18.88
N PHE A 191 8.02 10.11 18.53
CA PHE A 191 7.57 10.22 17.15
C PHE A 191 7.69 11.66 16.62
N ILE A 192 7.23 12.64 17.40
CA ILE A 192 7.34 14.06 17.04
C ILE A 192 8.82 14.47 16.85
N GLN A 193 9.72 14.03 17.73
CA GLN A 193 11.15 14.30 17.62
C GLN A 193 11.77 13.64 16.38
N LEU A 194 11.38 12.41 16.05
CA LEU A 194 11.82 11.72 14.84
C LEU A 194 11.44 12.52 13.60
N ILE A 195 10.19 12.96 13.51
CA ILE A 195 9.69 13.75 12.38
C ILE A 195 10.39 15.11 12.30
N ALA A 196 10.55 15.83 13.43
CA ALA A 196 11.26 17.09 13.46
C ALA A 196 12.72 16.96 12.98
N SER A 197 13.37 15.85 13.34
CA SER A 197 14.73 15.54 12.89
C SER A 197 14.77 15.24 11.38
N ALA A 198 13.77 14.55 10.84
CA ALA A 198 13.66 14.28 9.40
C ALA A 198 13.50 15.60 8.61
N ILE A 199 12.62 16.49 9.07
CA ILE A 199 12.40 17.82 8.47
C ILE A 199 13.72 18.62 8.46
N ALA A 200 14.43 18.65 9.59
CA ALA A 200 15.67 19.40 9.70
C ALA A 200 16.77 18.89 8.74
N ARG A 201 16.83 17.58 8.49
CA ARG A 201 17.81 16.98 7.57
C ARG A 201 17.62 17.37 6.11
N GLU A 202 16.38 17.58 5.69
CA GLU A 202 16.04 17.86 4.28
C GLU A 202 15.94 19.38 3.98
N THR A 203 16.03 20.22 5.01
CA THR A 203 15.98 21.70 4.86
C THR A 203 17.39 22.29 4.72
N VAL A 204 18.46 21.53 4.84
CA VAL A 204 19.87 21.93 4.70
C VAL A 204 20.36 21.58 3.29
#